data_216fd3c0e683856524528841b96dcc10
#
_entry.id   216fd3c0e683856524528841b96dcc10
#
_cell.length_a   1.000
_cell.length_b   1.000
_cell.length_c   1.000
_cell.angle_alpha   90.00
_cell.angle_beta   90.00
_cell.angle_gamma   90.00
#
_symmetry.space_group_name_H-M   'P 1'
#
loop_
_entity.id
_entity.type
_entity.pdbx_description
1 polymer ?
#
loop_
_entity_poly.entity_id
_entity_poly.type
_entity_poly.pdbx_seq_one_letter_code
_entity_poly.pdbx_strand_id
1 'polypeptide(L)'
;VEQHGVRTYRSDEGLARKDELAWKIAQVAVDPIEVDGEVVDMVINRVIDNAAVAVASLKRAPVVAARGQAEDHGVSTGSTNGRNGATVFGVAGRYSPEWAAWANGVAVRELDYHDTFLAAEYSHPGDNIPPILAVAQHAGRTGAELIRGIATGYEIQIDLAKGMSLHAHKIDHVAHLGPSAAAGIGTLLGLPAETIYQAIGQALHTTTATRQSRKGEISTWKAYAPAFAGKMAVEAVDRAIRGQTSPSPIWEGEDGVIAWLLDGPEGRYSIALPGPGEAKRAILDSYTKEHSAEYQAQALIDLARRLGAEHPEVRDPKNVASLVLHTSHHTHNVIGSGANDPQKYDPTASRETLDHSIPYIFTVALQDGTWDHDLSYRPERAGRPDTVELWNKVTTIEDPVWTQRYHSLDPAEKAFGGRVEIELSDGRRIVDEIAVADAHPLGAGPFARADYVGKFRMLSEGVLDPAEIERFLALAERLPELSAEELGGLTVIAEGLPVPPKGLF
;
A
#
# COMPACT_ATOMS: atom_id res chain seq x y z
N VAL A 1 24.31 -0.19 -5.95
CA VAL A 1 23.28 -1.22 -6.03
C VAL A 1 23.86 -2.46 -6.66
N GLU A 2 23.73 -3.59 -6.00
CA GLU A 2 24.25 -4.88 -6.47
C GLU A 2 23.12 -5.72 -7.06
N GLN A 3 23.37 -6.38 -8.19
CA GLN A 3 22.41 -7.29 -8.83
C GLN A 3 22.65 -8.70 -8.33
N HIS A 4 21.61 -9.35 -7.83
CA HIS A 4 21.64 -10.70 -7.31
C HIS A 4 20.79 -11.62 -8.19
N GLY A 5 21.43 -12.59 -8.84
CA GLY A 5 20.74 -13.66 -9.56
C GLY A 5 20.12 -14.64 -8.58
N VAL A 6 18.81 -14.88 -8.70
CA VAL A 6 18.04 -15.77 -7.82
C VAL A 6 17.36 -16.83 -8.68
N ARG A 7 17.60 -18.11 -8.37
CA ARG A 7 17.03 -19.25 -9.09
C ARG A 7 16.77 -20.43 -8.17
N THR A 8 16.06 -21.41 -8.66
CA THR A 8 15.94 -22.68 -7.94
C THR A 8 17.26 -23.47 -7.96
N TYR A 9 17.58 -24.07 -6.84
CA TYR A 9 18.68 -25.01 -6.66
C TYR A 9 18.15 -26.35 -6.19
N ARG A 10 18.66 -27.43 -6.78
CA ARG A 10 18.39 -28.76 -6.30
C ARG A 10 19.16 -28.99 -4.99
N SER A 11 18.66 -29.87 -4.15
CA SER A 11 19.27 -30.16 -2.85
C SER A 11 20.70 -30.69 -2.98
N ASP A 12 21.05 -31.33 -4.11
CA ASP A 12 22.38 -31.85 -4.40
C ASP A 12 23.36 -30.81 -4.98
N GLU A 13 22.89 -29.63 -5.42
CA GLU A 13 23.77 -28.56 -5.94
C GLU A 13 24.51 -27.81 -4.83
N GLY A 14 23.91 -27.71 -3.64
CA GLY A 14 24.50 -27.02 -2.51
C GLY A 14 24.57 -25.50 -2.69
N LEU A 15 23.54 -24.78 -2.22
CA LEU A 15 23.56 -23.31 -2.14
C LEU A 15 24.15 -22.88 -0.80
N ALA A 16 25.18 -22.04 -0.82
CA ALA A 16 25.72 -21.46 0.40
C ALA A 16 24.75 -20.39 0.94
N ARG A 17 24.53 -20.36 2.26
CA ARG A 17 23.61 -19.40 2.91
C ARG A 17 23.85 -17.94 2.51
N LYS A 18 25.12 -17.54 2.40
CA LYS A 18 25.50 -16.19 1.98
C LYS A 18 25.02 -15.81 0.57
N ASP A 19 24.67 -16.79 -0.25
CA ASP A 19 24.21 -16.59 -1.63
C ASP A 19 22.67 -16.62 -1.73
N GLU A 20 21.95 -17.00 -0.66
CA GLU A 20 20.50 -16.95 -0.60
C GLU A 20 19.96 -15.52 -0.55
N LEU A 21 18.85 -15.24 -1.25
CA LEU A 21 18.20 -13.93 -1.25
C LEU A 21 17.82 -13.45 0.16
N ALA A 22 17.29 -14.36 0.99
CA ALA A 22 16.96 -14.04 2.38
C ALA A 22 18.16 -13.54 3.18
N TRP A 23 19.35 -14.11 2.93
CA TRP A 23 20.58 -13.64 3.57
C TRP A 23 21.03 -12.28 3.04
N LYS A 24 20.93 -12.05 1.73
CA LYS A 24 21.25 -10.76 1.12
C LYS A 24 20.36 -9.65 1.69
N ILE A 25 19.07 -9.91 1.83
CA ILE A 25 18.13 -8.98 2.48
C ILE A 25 18.52 -8.74 3.94
N ALA A 26 18.88 -9.78 4.68
CA ALA A 26 19.34 -9.63 6.07
C ALA A 26 20.62 -8.77 6.16
N GLN A 27 21.55 -8.87 5.20
CA GLN A 27 22.73 -8.01 5.14
C GLN A 27 22.37 -6.53 4.92
N VAL A 28 21.41 -6.23 4.03
CA VAL A 28 20.87 -4.86 3.85
C VAL A 28 20.24 -4.36 5.16
N ALA A 29 19.51 -5.22 5.87
CA ALA A 29 18.83 -4.83 7.11
C ALA A 29 19.79 -4.49 8.25
N VAL A 30 20.93 -5.17 8.36
CA VAL A 30 21.93 -4.91 9.41
C VAL A 30 22.92 -3.80 9.07
N ASP A 31 22.94 -3.34 7.80
CA ASP A 31 23.86 -2.27 7.39
C ASP A 31 23.57 -1.00 8.20
N PRO A 32 24.59 -0.45 8.92
CA PRO A 32 24.40 0.65 9.84
C PRO A 32 24.34 2.03 9.15
N ILE A 33 24.30 2.07 7.82
CA ILE A 33 24.27 3.32 7.06
C ILE A 33 23.17 4.26 7.59
N GLU A 34 23.54 5.52 7.78
CA GLU A 34 22.60 6.56 8.20
C GLU A 34 21.55 6.84 7.13
N VAL A 35 20.35 7.15 7.56
CA VAL A 35 19.25 7.55 6.68
C VAL A 35 19.45 9.02 6.30
N ASP A 36 19.47 9.32 5.00
CA ASP A 36 19.64 10.71 4.54
C ASP A 36 18.40 11.59 4.77
N GLY A 37 18.60 12.92 4.73
CA GLY A 37 17.55 13.88 5.07
C GLY A 37 16.30 13.79 4.18
N GLU A 38 16.45 13.51 2.90
CA GLU A 38 15.30 13.37 1.98
C GLU A 38 14.45 12.13 2.32
N VAL A 39 15.12 11.04 2.70
CA VAL A 39 14.44 9.81 3.16
C VAL A 39 13.75 10.06 4.50
N VAL A 40 14.40 10.76 5.44
CA VAL A 40 13.78 11.16 6.72
C VAL A 40 12.51 11.96 6.49
N ASP A 41 12.57 12.97 5.62
CA ASP A 41 11.42 13.80 5.27
C ASP A 41 10.29 12.98 4.63
N MET A 42 10.64 12.04 3.76
CA MET A 42 9.64 11.18 3.13
C MET A 42 9.02 10.19 4.13
N VAL A 43 9.78 9.64 5.07
CA VAL A 43 9.22 8.79 6.15
C VAL A 43 8.22 9.58 6.97
N ILE A 44 8.50 10.82 7.34
CA ILE A 44 7.55 11.68 8.04
C ILE A 44 6.28 11.85 7.22
N ASN A 45 6.40 12.16 5.93
CA ASN A 45 5.26 12.30 5.02
C ASN A 45 4.42 11.02 4.96
N ARG A 46 5.05 9.85 4.88
CA ARG A 46 4.35 8.55 4.83
C ARG A 46 3.67 8.19 6.15
N VAL A 47 4.27 8.57 7.28
CA VAL A 47 3.63 8.40 8.61
C VAL A 47 2.38 9.27 8.72
N ILE A 48 2.43 10.51 8.28
CA ILE A 48 1.27 11.42 8.24
C ILE A 48 0.19 10.87 7.29
N ASP A 49 0.57 10.40 6.10
CA ASP A 49 -0.35 9.84 5.10
C ASP A 49 -1.04 8.57 5.62
N ASN A 50 -0.29 7.65 6.22
CA ASN A 50 -0.84 6.45 6.86
C ASN A 50 -1.88 6.80 7.92
N ALA A 51 -1.57 7.76 8.78
CA ALA A 51 -2.51 8.21 9.82
C ALA A 51 -3.75 8.87 9.22
N ALA A 52 -3.60 9.67 8.17
CA ALA A 52 -4.71 10.33 7.48
C ALA A 52 -5.74 9.31 6.97
N VAL A 53 -5.27 8.29 6.26
CA VAL A 53 -6.17 7.27 5.69
C VAL A 53 -6.73 6.34 6.77
N ALA A 54 -5.96 6.05 7.81
CA ALA A 54 -6.44 5.29 8.96
C ALA A 54 -7.59 6.01 9.67
N VAL A 55 -7.46 7.32 9.91
CA VAL A 55 -8.53 8.13 10.52
C VAL A 55 -9.80 8.12 9.69
N ALA A 56 -9.69 8.31 8.38
CA ALA A 56 -10.83 8.30 7.47
C ALA A 56 -11.58 6.96 7.46
N SER A 57 -10.92 5.87 7.81
CA SER A 57 -11.47 4.51 7.81
C SER A 57 -12.05 4.04 9.15
N LEU A 58 -11.89 4.80 10.25
CA LEU A 58 -12.17 4.33 11.62
C LEU A 58 -13.60 3.83 11.86
N LYS A 59 -14.56 4.30 11.08
CA LYS A 59 -15.98 3.91 11.20
C LYS A 59 -16.38 2.78 10.25
N ARG A 60 -15.47 2.33 9.37
CA ARG A 60 -15.75 1.26 8.42
C ARG A 60 -15.78 -0.11 9.11
N ALA A 61 -16.74 -0.95 8.72
CA ALA A 61 -16.98 -2.23 9.38
C ALA A 61 -15.75 -3.13 9.51
N PRO A 62 -14.88 -3.29 8.48
CA PRO A 62 -13.66 -4.09 8.62
C PRO A 62 -12.68 -3.53 9.67
N VAL A 63 -12.56 -2.19 9.74
CA VAL A 63 -11.68 -1.51 10.70
C VAL A 63 -12.22 -1.64 12.12
N VAL A 64 -13.54 -1.49 12.29
CA VAL A 64 -14.22 -1.66 13.59
C VAL A 64 -14.01 -3.09 14.10
N ALA A 65 -14.17 -4.10 13.24
CA ALA A 65 -13.97 -5.50 13.61
C ALA A 65 -12.50 -5.80 13.99
N ALA A 66 -11.55 -5.31 13.22
CA ALA A 66 -10.12 -5.50 13.50
C ALA A 66 -9.69 -4.79 14.79
N ARG A 67 -10.24 -3.59 15.06
CA ARG A 67 -10.02 -2.89 16.31
C ARG A 67 -10.54 -3.69 17.50
N GLY A 68 -11.73 -4.27 17.41
CA GLY A 68 -12.29 -5.12 18.46
C GLY A 68 -11.38 -6.32 18.79
N GLN A 69 -10.79 -6.95 17.78
CA GLN A 69 -9.82 -8.02 17.99
C GLN A 69 -8.55 -7.52 18.73
N ALA A 70 -8.07 -6.32 18.44
CA ALA A 70 -6.96 -5.74 19.18
C ALA A 70 -7.34 -5.38 20.63
N GLU A 71 -8.56 -4.87 20.84
CA GLU A 71 -9.07 -4.55 22.19
C GLU A 71 -9.16 -5.81 23.09
N ASP A 72 -9.48 -6.97 22.53
CA ASP A 72 -9.49 -8.27 23.25
C ASP A 72 -8.07 -8.69 23.67
N HIS A 73 -7.03 -8.07 23.12
CA HIS A 73 -5.61 -8.35 23.40
C HIS A 73 -4.90 -7.16 24.07
N GLY A 74 -5.60 -6.48 24.96
CA GLY A 74 -5.07 -5.38 25.76
C GLY A 74 -3.90 -5.82 26.67
N VAL A 75 -2.92 -4.95 26.84
CA VAL A 75 -1.78 -5.15 27.74
C VAL A 75 -1.96 -4.26 28.97
N SER A 76 -1.89 -4.86 30.18
CA SER A 76 -1.94 -4.10 31.43
C SER A 76 -0.75 -3.17 31.54
N THR A 77 -0.98 -1.89 31.74
CA THR A 77 0.06 -0.92 32.09
C THR A 77 0.63 -1.24 33.45
N GLY A 78 1.93 -1.44 33.55
CA GLY A 78 2.60 -1.77 34.82
C GLY A 78 3.26 -3.16 34.86
N SER A 79 3.28 -3.90 33.76
CA SER A 79 4.07 -5.12 33.66
C SER A 79 5.55 -4.81 33.88
N THR A 80 6.16 -5.46 34.87
CA THR A 80 7.56 -5.27 35.28
C THR A 80 8.59 -5.75 34.23
N ASN A 81 8.13 -6.18 33.07
CA ASN A 81 8.98 -6.80 32.04
C ASN A 81 9.50 -5.84 30.96
N GLY A 82 9.38 -4.53 31.14
CA GLY A 82 9.85 -3.52 30.15
C GLY A 82 9.11 -3.55 28.81
N ARG A 83 7.92 -4.17 28.76
CA ARG A 83 7.07 -4.24 27.58
C ARG A 83 5.97 -3.18 27.65
N ASN A 84 6.02 -2.22 26.73
CA ASN A 84 5.16 -1.04 26.79
C ASN A 84 3.80 -1.24 26.09
N GLY A 85 3.61 -2.32 25.34
CA GLY A 85 2.48 -2.46 24.41
C GLY A 85 2.56 -1.47 23.27
N ALA A 86 1.62 -1.56 22.33
CA ALA A 86 1.50 -0.67 21.19
C ALA A 86 0.13 0.02 21.19
N THR A 87 -0.02 1.14 20.49
CA THR A 87 -1.28 1.88 20.37
C THR A 87 -2.04 1.51 19.10
N VAL A 88 -3.34 1.69 19.12
CA VAL A 88 -4.26 1.43 18.01
C VAL A 88 -4.98 2.73 17.66
N PHE A 89 -5.07 3.03 16.36
CA PHE A 89 -5.80 4.20 15.88
C PHE A 89 -7.25 4.20 16.35
N GLY A 90 -7.67 5.32 16.92
CA GLY A 90 -9.03 5.59 17.35
C GLY A 90 -9.31 5.31 18.83
N VAL A 91 -8.50 4.53 19.52
CA VAL A 91 -8.76 4.14 20.91
C VAL A 91 -7.57 4.34 21.83
N ALA A 92 -7.86 4.65 23.08
CA ALA A 92 -6.86 4.72 24.13
C ALA A 92 -6.46 3.30 24.58
N GLY A 93 -5.28 3.20 25.22
CA GLY A 93 -4.80 1.95 25.80
C GLY A 93 -3.55 1.42 25.11
N ARG A 94 -3.13 0.24 25.54
CA ARG A 94 -1.97 -0.49 25.02
C ARG A 94 -2.36 -1.92 24.70
N TYR A 95 -1.88 -2.40 23.60
CA TYR A 95 -2.24 -3.69 23.01
C TYR A 95 -0.98 -4.45 22.66
N SER A 96 -1.07 -5.77 22.51
CA SER A 96 0.06 -6.55 22.05
C SER A 96 0.44 -6.12 20.62
N PRO A 97 1.73 -6.06 20.27
CA PRO A 97 2.21 -5.43 19.05
C PRO A 97 1.68 -6.09 17.78
N GLU A 98 1.50 -7.42 17.77
CA GLU A 98 0.97 -8.16 16.62
C GLU A 98 -0.50 -7.81 16.34
N TRP A 99 -1.30 -7.60 17.39
CA TRP A 99 -2.70 -7.20 17.22
C TRP A 99 -2.86 -5.70 16.95
N ALA A 100 -1.97 -4.86 17.48
CA ALA A 100 -1.89 -3.46 17.06
C ALA A 100 -1.49 -3.33 15.59
N ALA A 101 -0.50 -4.10 15.13
CA ALA A 101 -0.13 -4.18 13.72
C ALA A 101 -1.30 -4.60 12.83
N TRP A 102 -2.10 -5.58 13.28
CA TRP A 102 -3.32 -6.01 12.62
C TRP A 102 -4.34 -4.88 12.49
N ALA A 103 -4.77 -4.30 13.60
CA ALA A 103 -5.82 -3.28 13.59
C ALA A 103 -5.41 -2.02 12.81
N ASN A 104 -4.18 -1.55 13.02
CA ASN A 104 -3.66 -0.38 12.31
C ASN A 104 -3.43 -0.67 10.82
N GLY A 105 -2.96 -1.87 10.47
CA GLY A 105 -2.78 -2.30 9.10
C GLY A 105 -4.11 -2.32 8.32
N VAL A 106 -5.19 -2.82 8.94
CA VAL A 106 -6.53 -2.80 8.34
C VAL A 106 -7.01 -1.36 8.14
N ALA A 107 -6.83 -0.48 9.15
CA ALA A 107 -7.24 0.92 9.06
C ALA A 107 -6.49 1.68 7.94
N VAL A 108 -5.20 1.46 7.80
CA VAL A 108 -4.38 2.07 6.74
C VAL A 108 -4.80 1.57 5.36
N ARG A 109 -5.10 0.28 5.22
CA ARG A 109 -5.36 -0.34 3.90
C ARG A 109 -6.80 -0.19 3.41
N GLU A 110 -7.76 -0.01 4.30
CA GLU A 110 -9.21 -0.12 4.01
C GLU A 110 -9.67 0.74 2.82
N LEU A 111 -9.23 1.99 2.75
CA LEU A 111 -9.66 2.91 1.69
C LEU A 111 -8.81 2.84 0.42
N ASP A 112 -7.76 2.02 0.39
CA ASP A 112 -6.79 1.98 -0.71
C ASP A 112 -6.28 3.38 -1.10
N TYR A 113 -5.94 4.19 -0.09
CA TYR A 113 -5.74 5.63 -0.24
C TYR A 113 -4.36 6.12 0.26
N HIS A 114 -3.50 5.20 0.71
CA HIS A 114 -2.10 5.49 1.03
C HIS A 114 -1.21 5.28 -0.20
N ASP A 115 0.10 5.22 -0.01
CA ASP A 115 1.06 5.16 -1.10
C ASP A 115 1.00 3.88 -1.94
N THR A 116 1.71 3.89 -3.04
CA THR A 116 1.90 2.74 -3.93
C THR A 116 3.26 2.79 -4.63
N PHE A 117 3.68 1.66 -5.17
CA PHE A 117 4.82 1.56 -6.09
C PHE A 117 4.51 0.51 -7.15
N LEU A 118 4.81 0.82 -8.41
CA LEU A 118 4.51 -0.01 -9.57
C LEU A 118 5.78 -0.31 -10.38
N ALA A 119 6.06 -1.59 -10.59
CA ALA A 119 7.16 -2.08 -11.42
C ALA A 119 6.79 -3.44 -12.04
N ALA A 120 7.63 -4.48 -11.92
CA ALA A 120 7.27 -5.85 -12.29
C ALA A 120 6.08 -6.36 -11.45
N GLU A 121 6.03 -5.94 -10.19
CA GLU A 121 4.89 -6.12 -9.29
C GLU A 121 4.37 -4.77 -8.84
N TYR A 122 3.13 -4.72 -8.34
CA TYR A 122 2.60 -3.58 -7.61
C TYR A 122 2.71 -3.83 -6.10
N SER A 123 2.85 -2.76 -5.34
CA SER A 123 2.97 -2.83 -3.89
C SER A 123 2.42 -1.56 -3.24
N HIS A 124 2.17 -1.66 -1.94
CA HIS A 124 1.82 -0.53 -1.08
C HIS A 124 2.83 -0.48 0.07
N PRO A 125 4.00 0.13 -0.13
CA PRO A 125 5.09 0.05 0.84
C PRO A 125 4.74 0.64 2.21
N GLY A 126 3.76 1.56 2.27
CA GLY A 126 3.21 2.09 3.53
C GLY A 126 2.60 1.04 4.45
N ASP A 127 2.25 -0.14 3.93
CA ASP A 127 1.80 -1.28 4.74
C ASP A 127 2.89 -1.79 5.71
N ASN A 128 4.18 -1.42 5.50
CA ASN A 128 5.27 -1.71 6.44
C ASN A 128 5.18 -0.87 7.73
N ILE A 129 4.56 0.29 7.70
CA ILE A 129 4.58 1.24 8.83
C ILE A 129 3.84 0.67 10.05
N PRO A 130 2.61 0.12 9.95
CA PRO A 130 1.88 -0.39 11.11
C PRO A 130 2.65 -1.45 11.93
N PRO A 131 3.22 -2.52 11.35
CA PRO A 131 3.93 -3.51 12.13
C PRO A 131 5.25 -2.97 12.72
N ILE A 132 5.99 -2.13 11.99
CA ILE A 132 7.25 -1.57 12.48
C ILE A 132 6.99 -0.58 13.62
N LEU A 133 5.98 0.29 13.51
CA LEU A 133 5.57 1.22 14.55
C LEU A 133 5.09 0.48 15.81
N ALA A 134 4.27 -0.56 15.67
CA ALA A 134 3.78 -1.33 16.80
C ALA A 134 4.94 -1.96 17.60
N VAL A 135 5.93 -2.54 16.91
CA VAL A 135 7.12 -3.10 17.57
C VAL A 135 7.99 -1.98 18.18
N ALA A 136 8.14 -0.85 17.50
CA ALA A 136 8.90 0.29 18.04
C ALA A 136 8.33 0.78 19.37
N GLN A 137 7.02 0.96 19.45
CA GLN A 137 6.33 1.37 20.68
C GLN A 137 6.47 0.31 21.77
N HIS A 138 6.23 -0.95 21.43
CA HIS A 138 6.32 -2.06 22.38
C HIS A 138 7.72 -2.26 22.97
N ALA A 139 8.75 -2.12 22.13
CA ALA A 139 10.15 -2.30 22.50
C ALA A 139 10.81 -1.03 23.06
N GLY A 140 10.08 0.07 23.17
CA GLY A 140 10.62 1.35 23.68
C GLY A 140 11.73 1.93 22.80
N ARG A 141 11.52 1.94 21.49
CA ARG A 141 12.46 2.51 20.51
C ARG A 141 12.16 3.98 20.24
N THR A 142 13.17 4.70 19.76
CA THR A 142 13.10 6.13 19.44
C THR A 142 12.54 6.36 18.03
N GLY A 143 12.17 7.61 17.72
CA GLY A 143 11.74 8.01 16.38
C GLY A 143 12.83 7.81 15.32
N ALA A 144 14.10 8.05 15.66
CA ALA A 144 15.23 7.80 14.76
C ALA A 144 15.38 6.31 14.42
N GLU A 145 15.21 5.41 15.39
CA GLU A 145 15.22 3.96 15.16
C GLU A 145 14.03 3.52 14.31
N LEU A 146 12.83 4.09 14.54
CA LEU A 146 11.65 3.84 13.73
C LEU A 146 11.88 4.23 12.26
N ILE A 147 12.47 5.40 12.00
CA ILE A 147 12.79 5.86 10.64
C ILE A 147 13.71 4.87 9.92
N ARG A 148 14.74 4.37 10.59
CA ARG A 148 15.64 3.35 10.03
C ARG A 148 14.89 2.06 9.66
N GLY A 149 14.01 1.59 10.53
CA GLY A 149 13.18 0.41 10.27
C GLY A 149 12.24 0.60 9.08
N ILE A 150 11.55 1.74 9.01
CA ILE A 150 10.64 2.06 7.90
C ILE A 150 11.42 2.17 6.58
N ALA A 151 12.54 2.88 6.55
CA ALA A 151 13.38 2.99 5.36
C ALA A 151 13.81 1.61 4.85
N THR A 152 14.21 0.69 5.73
CA THR A 152 14.55 -0.69 5.36
C THR A 152 13.34 -1.46 4.83
N GLY A 153 12.18 -1.37 5.46
CA GLY A 153 10.97 -2.04 4.99
C GLY A 153 10.58 -1.59 3.58
N TYR A 154 10.61 -0.29 3.32
CA TYR A 154 10.35 0.26 1.99
C TYR A 154 11.37 -0.21 0.96
N GLU A 155 12.66 -0.14 1.29
CA GLU A 155 13.74 -0.58 0.39
C GLU A 155 13.51 -2.00 -0.09
N ILE A 156 13.38 -2.93 0.85
CA ILE A 156 13.23 -4.35 0.52
C ILE A 156 11.96 -4.64 -0.27
N GLN A 157 10.82 -4.06 0.10
CA GLN A 157 9.57 -4.31 -0.62
C GLN A 157 9.63 -3.77 -2.05
N ILE A 158 10.17 -2.58 -2.24
CA ILE A 158 10.29 -1.93 -3.56
C ILE A 158 11.27 -2.71 -4.44
N ASP A 159 12.40 -3.14 -3.90
CA ASP A 159 13.39 -3.90 -4.65
C ASP A 159 12.88 -5.29 -5.08
N LEU A 160 12.15 -5.97 -4.20
CA LEU A 160 11.44 -7.21 -4.57
C LEU A 160 10.38 -6.96 -5.66
N ALA A 161 9.61 -5.88 -5.55
CA ALA A 161 8.60 -5.50 -6.54
C ALA A 161 9.21 -5.12 -7.90
N LYS A 162 10.41 -4.54 -7.92
CA LYS A 162 11.16 -4.26 -9.17
C LYS A 162 11.59 -5.54 -9.88
N GLY A 163 11.97 -6.58 -9.14
CA GLY A 163 12.62 -7.76 -9.70
C GLY A 163 11.76 -9.01 -9.83
N MET A 164 10.58 -9.09 -9.17
CA MET A 164 9.80 -10.32 -9.11
C MET A 164 8.31 -10.04 -9.13
N SER A 165 7.63 -10.51 -10.19
CA SER A 165 6.17 -10.42 -10.32
C SER A 165 5.48 -11.61 -9.66
N LEU A 166 4.62 -11.33 -8.69
CA LEU A 166 3.76 -12.32 -8.03
C LEU A 166 2.40 -12.44 -8.73
N HIS A 167 1.83 -11.34 -9.19
CA HIS A 167 0.50 -11.33 -9.82
C HIS A 167 0.47 -12.11 -11.13
N ALA A 168 1.57 -12.21 -11.86
CA ALA A 168 1.70 -13.07 -13.04
C ALA A 168 1.40 -14.53 -12.70
N HIS A 169 1.74 -14.95 -11.48
CA HIS A 169 1.54 -16.29 -10.94
C HIS A 169 0.30 -16.43 -10.05
N LYS A 170 -0.56 -15.39 -10.01
CA LYS A 170 -1.77 -15.35 -9.19
C LYS A 170 -1.52 -15.43 -7.68
N ILE A 171 -0.35 -14.97 -7.25
CA ILE A 171 0.02 -14.79 -5.84
C ILE A 171 -0.27 -13.34 -5.45
N ASP A 172 -0.78 -13.12 -4.25
CA ASP A 172 -1.02 -11.78 -3.72
C ASP A 172 0.32 -11.08 -3.42
N HIS A 173 0.43 -9.80 -3.81
CA HIS A 173 1.63 -8.98 -3.63
C HIS A 173 2.10 -8.86 -2.18
N VAL A 174 1.23 -9.13 -1.20
CA VAL A 174 1.58 -9.11 0.23
C VAL A 174 2.63 -10.15 0.62
N ALA A 175 2.93 -11.12 -0.27
CA ALA A 175 4.06 -12.03 -0.07
C ALA A 175 5.42 -11.30 -0.10
N HIS A 176 5.52 -10.10 -0.69
CA HIS A 176 6.69 -9.24 -0.55
C HIS A 176 6.68 -8.44 0.76
N LEU A 177 5.51 -8.16 1.33
CA LEU A 177 5.36 -7.40 2.56
C LEU A 177 5.84 -8.17 3.80
N GLY A 178 5.55 -9.46 3.90
CA GLY A 178 6.01 -10.28 5.03
C GLY A 178 7.52 -10.17 5.27
N PRO A 179 8.35 -10.50 4.27
CA PRO A 179 9.80 -10.37 4.33
C PRO A 179 10.29 -8.94 4.59
N SER A 180 9.71 -7.94 3.93
CA SER A 180 10.14 -6.54 4.07
C SER A 180 9.84 -6.00 5.47
N ALA A 181 8.66 -6.29 6.01
CA ALA A 181 8.31 -5.89 7.38
C ALA A 181 9.20 -6.60 8.41
N ALA A 182 9.50 -7.89 8.23
CA ALA A 182 10.44 -8.62 9.09
C ALA A 182 11.85 -8.00 9.06
N ALA A 183 12.35 -7.64 7.87
CA ALA A 183 13.63 -6.95 7.71
C ALA A 183 13.63 -5.56 8.39
N GLY A 184 12.56 -4.77 8.20
CA GLY A 184 12.39 -3.45 8.82
C GLY A 184 12.35 -3.52 10.35
N ILE A 185 11.63 -4.50 10.90
CA ILE A 185 11.60 -4.76 12.35
C ILE A 185 12.99 -5.20 12.84
N GLY A 186 13.69 -6.02 12.05
CA GLY A 186 15.06 -6.44 12.37
C GLY A 186 16.03 -5.26 12.46
N THR A 187 15.97 -4.32 11.53
CA THR A 187 16.73 -3.06 11.55
C THR A 187 16.36 -2.21 12.75
N LEU A 188 15.07 -2.01 13.02
CA LEU A 188 14.55 -1.26 14.17
C LEU A 188 15.12 -1.76 15.48
N LEU A 189 15.15 -3.09 15.67
CA LEU A 189 15.59 -3.71 16.91
C LEU A 189 17.10 -3.92 16.98
N GLY A 190 17.84 -3.71 15.89
CA GLY A 190 19.27 -3.97 15.80
C GLY A 190 19.62 -5.44 15.93
N LEU A 191 18.81 -6.33 15.34
CA LEU A 191 18.99 -7.77 15.44
C LEU A 191 20.17 -8.27 14.60
N PRO A 192 20.81 -9.39 14.98
CA PRO A 192 21.83 -10.03 14.15
C PRO A 192 21.25 -10.52 12.79
N ALA A 193 22.08 -10.53 11.75
CA ALA A 193 21.70 -10.97 10.41
C ALA A 193 21.06 -12.37 10.40
N GLU A 194 21.58 -13.30 11.20
CA GLU A 194 21.00 -14.64 11.31
C GLU A 194 19.57 -14.63 11.83
N THR A 195 19.26 -13.83 12.84
CA THR A 195 17.90 -13.69 13.37
C THR A 195 16.96 -13.09 12.33
N ILE A 196 17.41 -12.05 11.62
CA ILE A 196 16.63 -11.42 10.55
C ILE A 196 16.39 -12.41 9.41
N TYR A 197 17.41 -13.15 8.99
CA TYR A 197 17.29 -14.20 7.97
C TYR A 197 16.20 -15.24 8.34
N GLN A 198 16.19 -15.71 9.58
CA GLN A 198 15.17 -16.66 10.04
C GLN A 198 13.76 -16.02 10.06
N ALA A 199 13.65 -14.77 10.47
CA ALA A 199 12.39 -14.05 10.46
C ALA A 199 11.83 -13.85 9.04
N ILE A 200 12.68 -13.48 8.08
CA ILE A 200 12.32 -13.33 6.67
C ILE A 200 11.73 -14.61 6.09
N GLY A 201 12.43 -15.75 6.29
CA GLY A 201 11.97 -17.03 5.76
C GLY A 201 10.64 -17.48 6.37
N GLN A 202 10.45 -17.30 7.69
CA GLN A 202 9.17 -17.58 8.35
C GLN A 202 8.05 -16.67 7.85
N ALA A 203 8.31 -15.38 7.71
CA ALA A 203 7.33 -14.41 7.24
C ALA A 203 6.88 -14.75 5.81
N LEU A 204 7.80 -15.00 4.89
CA LEU A 204 7.44 -15.36 3.51
C LEU A 204 6.62 -16.65 3.47
N HIS A 205 7.02 -17.66 4.21
CA HIS A 205 6.32 -18.95 4.23
C HIS A 205 4.85 -18.82 4.65
N THR A 206 4.54 -17.90 5.55
CA THR A 206 3.20 -17.73 6.12
C THR A 206 2.35 -16.66 5.41
N THR A 207 2.94 -15.81 4.57
CA THR A 207 2.22 -14.70 3.91
C THR A 207 1.97 -14.93 2.43
N THR A 208 2.36 -16.07 1.90
CA THR A 208 2.10 -16.42 0.50
C THR A 208 0.68 -16.95 0.34
N ALA A 209 -0.17 -16.18 -0.34
CA ALA A 209 -1.58 -16.46 -0.56
C ALA A 209 -1.97 -16.20 -2.01
N THR A 210 -3.13 -16.72 -2.43
CA THR A 210 -3.61 -16.52 -3.79
C THR A 210 -4.21 -15.13 -4.00
N ARG A 211 -4.22 -14.69 -5.25
CA ARG A 211 -4.76 -13.40 -5.67
C ARG A 211 -6.30 -13.40 -5.78
N GLN A 212 -7.00 -14.44 -5.34
CA GLN A 212 -8.47 -14.49 -5.34
C GLN A 212 -9.08 -13.37 -4.49
N SER A 213 -8.35 -12.91 -3.45
CA SER A 213 -8.71 -11.73 -2.64
C SER A 213 -8.95 -10.43 -3.45
N ARG A 214 -8.52 -10.41 -4.73
CA ARG A 214 -8.52 -9.22 -5.59
C ARG A 214 -9.22 -9.45 -6.93
N LYS A 215 -10.04 -10.48 -7.05
CA LYS A 215 -10.77 -10.81 -8.27
C LYS A 215 -12.20 -11.24 -7.96
N GLY A 216 -13.12 -10.91 -8.88
CA GLY A 216 -14.54 -11.14 -8.72
C GLY A 216 -15.13 -10.22 -7.67
N GLU A 217 -15.99 -10.75 -6.81
CA GLU A 217 -16.46 -10.01 -5.64
C GLU A 217 -15.32 -9.80 -4.66
N ILE A 218 -14.81 -8.57 -4.63
CA ILE A 218 -13.71 -8.19 -3.73
C ILE A 218 -14.27 -8.05 -2.32
N SER A 219 -13.87 -8.96 -1.45
CA SER A 219 -14.31 -9.00 -0.05
C SER A 219 -13.48 -8.06 0.84
N THR A 220 -13.90 -7.93 2.10
CA THR A 220 -13.16 -7.21 3.15
C THR A 220 -11.73 -7.74 3.35
N TRP A 221 -11.43 -8.96 2.88
CA TRP A 221 -10.07 -9.53 2.93
C TRP A 221 -9.04 -8.67 2.19
N LYS A 222 -9.46 -7.83 1.26
CA LYS A 222 -8.57 -6.85 0.60
C LYS A 222 -7.80 -5.98 1.59
N ALA A 223 -8.44 -5.53 2.67
CA ALA A 223 -7.81 -4.76 3.74
C ALA A 223 -7.08 -5.66 4.74
N TYR A 224 -7.56 -6.87 4.94
CA TYR A 224 -6.97 -7.81 5.90
C TYR A 224 -5.67 -8.44 5.43
N ALA A 225 -5.50 -8.70 4.14
CA ALA A 225 -4.32 -9.39 3.61
C ALA A 225 -2.98 -8.71 3.99
N PRO A 226 -2.78 -7.39 3.78
CA PRO A 226 -1.54 -6.74 4.20
C PRO A 226 -1.41 -6.64 5.73
N ALA A 227 -2.52 -6.42 6.45
CA ALA A 227 -2.52 -6.40 7.91
C ALA A 227 -2.11 -7.76 8.49
N PHE A 228 -2.59 -8.85 7.90
CA PHE A 228 -2.17 -10.21 8.25
C PHE A 228 -0.68 -10.42 7.98
N ALA A 229 -0.16 -9.98 6.83
CA ALA A 229 1.26 -10.08 6.52
C ALA A 229 2.12 -9.31 7.55
N GLY A 230 1.73 -8.11 7.92
CA GLY A 230 2.39 -7.33 8.98
C GLY A 230 2.35 -8.02 10.34
N LYS A 231 1.20 -8.56 10.74
CA LYS A 231 1.04 -9.36 11.97
C LYS A 231 1.96 -10.57 11.97
N MET A 232 2.00 -11.31 10.86
CA MET A 232 2.86 -12.49 10.72
C MET A 232 4.35 -12.15 10.78
N ALA A 233 4.75 -10.98 10.24
CA ALA A 233 6.12 -10.49 10.34
C ALA A 233 6.52 -10.23 11.80
N VAL A 234 5.66 -9.61 12.60
CA VAL A 234 5.89 -9.39 14.04
C VAL A 234 6.09 -10.72 14.75
N GLU A 235 5.21 -11.69 14.53
CA GLU A 235 5.29 -13.03 15.14
C GLU A 235 6.51 -13.82 14.65
N ALA A 236 6.89 -13.68 13.37
CA ALA A 236 8.09 -14.34 12.83
C ALA A 236 9.37 -13.81 13.49
N VAL A 237 9.44 -12.49 13.70
CA VAL A 237 10.58 -11.87 14.41
C VAL A 237 10.66 -12.36 15.86
N ASP A 238 9.53 -12.44 16.58
CA ASP A 238 9.52 -12.96 17.95
C ASP A 238 10.00 -14.43 18.01
N ARG A 239 9.53 -15.28 17.10
CA ARG A 239 10.00 -16.66 17.02
C ARG A 239 11.49 -16.75 16.70
N ALA A 240 11.98 -15.93 15.76
CA ALA A 240 13.40 -15.92 15.40
C ALA A 240 14.31 -15.46 16.56
N ILE A 241 13.90 -14.46 17.34
CA ILE A 241 14.59 -14.02 18.56
C ILE A 241 14.68 -15.16 19.58
N ARG A 242 13.67 -16.01 19.64
CA ARG A 242 13.66 -17.21 20.51
C ARG A 242 14.46 -18.38 19.94
N GLY A 243 15.17 -18.19 18.82
CA GLY A 243 16.02 -19.22 18.21
C GLY A 243 15.27 -20.19 17.29
N GLN A 244 14.01 -19.90 16.92
CA GLN A 244 13.29 -20.75 15.98
C GLN A 244 13.74 -20.48 14.55
N THR A 245 13.87 -21.53 13.76
CA THR A 245 14.37 -21.49 12.39
C THR A 245 13.25 -21.45 11.37
N SER A 246 13.58 -21.04 10.13
CA SER A 246 12.66 -20.99 8.99
C SER A 246 12.91 -22.13 8.01
N PRO A 247 11.94 -22.45 7.12
CA PRO A 247 12.22 -23.21 5.91
C PRO A 247 13.31 -22.51 5.10
N SER A 248 14.31 -23.27 4.64
CA SER A 248 15.53 -22.69 4.03
C SER A 248 16.15 -23.66 3.03
N PRO A 249 16.53 -23.18 1.81
CA PRO A 249 16.36 -21.83 1.26
C PRO A 249 14.89 -21.55 0.87
N ILE A 250 14.31 -20.45 1.32
CA ILE A 250 12.86 -20.24 1.15
C ILE A 250 12.47 -19.89 -0.30
N TRP A 251 13.27 -19.06 -1.00
CA TRP A 251 13.03 -18.74 -2.41
C TRP A 251 13.61 -19.80 -3.34
N GLU A 252 14.87 -20.19 -3.11
CA GLU A 252 15.70 -20.94 -4.04
C GLU A 252 15.60 -22.46 -3.87
N GLY A 253 14.99 -22.96 -2.81
CA GLY A 253 14.87 -24.39 -2.58
C GLY A 253 14.10 -25.12 -3.68
N GLU A 254 14.39 -26.43 -3.90
CA GLU A 254 13.67 -27.23 -4.90
C GLU A 254 12.18 -27.40 -4.60
N ASP A 255 11.78 -27.25 -3.32
CA ASP A 255 10.40 -27.14 -2.85
C ASP A 255 10.06 -25.73 -2.39
N GLY A 256 10.84 -24.72 -2.81
CA GLY A 256 10.70 -23.33 -2.44
C GLY A 256 9.74 -22.55 -3.32
N VAL A 257 9.67 -21.23 -3.04
CA VAL A 257 8.70 -20.32 -3.65
C VAL A 257 8.87 -20.22 -5.17
N ILE A 258 10.11 -20.13 -5.67
CA ILE A 258 10.35 -20.01 -7.12
C ILE A 258 9.87 -21.27 -7.84
N ALA A 259 10.26 -22.44 -7.33
CA ALA A 259 9.99 -23.72 -7.99
C ALA A 259 8.50 -24.07 -8.10
N TRP A 260 7.70 -23.72 -7.09
CA TRP A 260 6.31 -24.18 -6.98
C TRP A 260 5.26 -23.09 -7.14
N LEU A 261 5.61 -21.85 -6.91
CA LEU A 261 4.64 -20.76 -6.88
C LEU A 261 4.91 -19.68 -7.94
N LEU A 262 6.11 -19.68 -8.56
CA LEU A 262 6.48 -18.72 -9.60
C LEU A 262 6.80 -19.44 -10.93
N ASP A 263 7.95 -19.13 -11.57
CA ASP A 263 8.26 -19.64 -12.91
C ASP A 263 8.75 -21.11 -12.94
N GLY A 264 8.64 -21.80 -11.83
CA GLY A 264 9.03 -23.21 -11.75
C GLY A 264 10.53 -23.44 -11.55
N PRO A 265 10.99 -24.71 -11.64
CA PRO A 265 12.40 -25.07 -11.38
C PRO A 265 13.44 -24.36 -12.27
N GLU A 266 13.03 -23.88 -13.44
CA GLU A 266 13.89 -23.12 -14.36
C GLU A 266 13.75 -21.60 -14.16
N GLY A 267 12.91 -21.14 -13.23
CA GLY A 267 12.67 -19.73 -12.96
C GLY A 267 13.95 -19.01 -12.53
N ARG A 268 14.17 -17.82 -13.08
CA ARG A 268 15.32 -16.97 -12.81
C ARG A 268 14.89 -15.54 -12.62
N TYR A 269 15.40 -14.92 -11.57
CA TYR A 269 15.12 -13.52 -11.23
C TYR A 269 16.43 -12.76 -11.03
N SER A 270 16.38 -11.45 -11.17
CA SER A 270 17.47 -10.56 -10.82
C SER A 270 16.93 -9.50 -9.87
N ILE A 271 17.41 -9.53 -8.64
CA ILE A 271 16.99 -8.60 -7.59
C ILE A 271 18.12 -7.62 -7.33
N ALA A 272 17.83 -6.34 -7.48
CA ALA A 272 18.77 -5.27 -7.15
C ALA A 272 18.61 -4.91 -5.68
N LEU A 273 19.70 -4.93 -4.91
CA LEU A 273 19.71 -4.53 -3.50
C LEU A 273 20.84 -3.53 -3.26
N PRO A 274 20.72 -2.63 -2.25
CA PRO A 274 21.83 -1.79 -1.82
C PRO A 274 23.04 -2.63 -1.43
N GLY A 275 24.22 -2.25 -1.91
CA GLY A 275 25.51 -2.81 -1.46
C GLY A 275 25.89 -2.28 -0.07
N PRO A 276 26.95 -2.83 0.54
CA PRO A 276 27.43 -2.37 1.84
C PRO A 276 27.77 -0.85 1.83
N GLY A 277 27.17 -0.11 2.76
CA GLY A 277 27.35 1.34 2.88
C GLY A 277 26.57 2.17 1.86
N GLU A 278 25.71 1.56 1.05
CA GLU A 278 24.80 2.29 0.15
C GLU A 278 23.52 2.71 0.87
N ALA A 279 23.08 3.94 0.61
CA ALA A 279 21.87 4.50 1.22
C ALA A 279 20.59 3.77 0.75
N LYS A 280 19.66 3.55 1.68
CA LYS A 280 18.34 2.99 1.43
C LYS A 280 17.39 4.11 1.02
N ARG A 281 17.15 4.28 -0.27
CA ARG A 281 16.42 5.43 -0.84
C ARG A 281 15.13 5.07 -1.58
N ALA A 282 14.79 3.78 -1.68
CA ALA A 282 13.66 3.35 -2.49
C ALA A 282 12.30 3.95 -2.08
N ILE A 283 12.14 4.40 -0.83
CA ILE A 283 10.95 5.14 -0.40
C ILE A 283 10.67 6.36 -1.28
N LEU A 284 11.70 6.99 -1.84
CA LEU A 284 11.58 8.16 -2.73
C LEU A 284 10.98 7.80 -4.10
N ASP A 285 11.03 6.52 -4.48
CA ASP A 285 10.45 6.00 -5.72
C ASP A 285 8.93 5.74 -5.60
N SER A 286 8.39 5.74 -4.38
CA SER A 286 6.97 5.47 -4.13
C SER A 286 6.08 6.68 -4.44
N TYR A 287 4.83 6.40 -4.78
CA TYR A 287 3.88 7.41 -5.24
C TYR A 287 2.81 7.67 -4.18
N THR A 288 2.41 8.93 -4.04
CA THR A 288 1.27 9.34 -3.23
C THR A 288 -0.05 9.16 -3.99
N LYS A 289 -1.12 8.84 -3.27
CA LYS A 289 -2.50 8.92 -3.76
C LYS A 289 -3.17 10.18 -3.24
N GLU A 290 -3.55 11.07 -4.14
CA GLU A 290 -4.43 12.21 -3.83
C GLU A 290 -5.89 11.75 -3.73
N HIS A 291 -6.28 10.76 -4.50
CA HIS A 291 -7.64 10.25 -4.60
C HIS A 291 -7.78 8.84 -4.01
N SER A 292 -8.91 8.58 -3.35
CA SER A 292 -9.24 7.27 -2.78
C SER A 292 -9.71 6.30 -3.88
N ALA A 293 -8.78 5.84 -4.69
CA ALA A 293 -9.00 4.89 -5.79
C ALA A 293 -7.71 4.13 -6.09
N GLU A 294 -7.80 3.08 -6.87
CA GLU A 294 -6.65 2.35 -7.41
C GLU A 294 -5.67 3.31 -8.12
N TYR A 295 -4.34 3.03 -8.06
CA TYR A 295 -3.35 4.02 -8.50
C TYR A 295 -3.45 4.38 -9.99
N GLN A 296 -3.76 3.42 -10.85
CA GLN A 296 -3.90 3.67 -12.29
C GLN A 296 -5.12 4.56 -12.64
N ALA A 297 -6.02 4.77 -11.67
CA ALA A 297 -7.11 5.73 -11.81
C ALA A 297 -6.70 7.17 -11.45
N GLN A 298 -5.62 7.39 -10.69
CA GLN A 298 -5.26 8.71 -10.17
C GLN A 298 -5.17 9.77 -11.27
N ALA A 299 -4.33 9.54 -12.27
CA ALA A 299 -4.18 10.46 -13.40
C ALA A 299 -5.47 10.63 -14.21
N LEU A 300 -6.25 9.56 -14.37
CA LEU A 300 -7.51 9.60 -15.10
C LEU A 300 -8.62 10.35 -14.35
N ILE A 301 -8.59 10.38 -13.02
CA ILE A 301 -9.45 11.26 -12.21
C ILE A 301 -9.11 12.73 -12.49
N ASP A 302 -7.82 13.09 -12.49
CA ASP A 302 -7.37 14.46 -12.78
C ASP A 302 -7.78 14.89 -14.19
N LEU A 303 -7.60 14.00 -15.18
CA LEU A 303 -8.03 14.22 -16.55
C LEU A 303 -9.55 14.41 -16.65
N ALA A 304 -10.34 13.57 -15.99
CA ALA A 304 -11.79 13.68 -15.99
C ALA A 304 -12.29 15.00 -15.37
N ARG A 305 -11.69 15.41 -14.25
CA ARG A 305 -12.01 16.69 -13.59
C ARG A 305 -11.71 17.87 -14.50
N ARG A 306 -10.55 17.88 -15.16
CA ARG A 306 -10.14 18.90 -16.11
C ARG A 306 -11.11 18.99 -17.27
N LEU A 307 -11.43 17.87 -17.91
CA LEU A 307 -12.36 17.80 -19.03
C LEU A 307 -13.77 18.26 -18.65
N GLY A 308 -14.27 17.86 -17.48
CA GLY A 308 -15.57 18.31 -17.00
C GLY A 308 -15.63 19.83 -16.73
N ALA A 309 -14.49 20.45 -16.38
CA ALA A 309 -14.42 21.91 -16.21
C ALA A 309 -14.31 22.65 -17.55
N GLU A 310 -13.50 22.15 -18.48
CA GLU A 310 -13.26 22.76 -19.77
C GLU A 310 -14.44 22.56 -20.78
N HIS A 311 -15.11 21.41 -20.65
CA HIS A 311 -16.21 20.95 -21.49
C HIS A 311 -17.43 20.53 -20.67
N PRO A 312 -18.16 21.47 -20.02
CA PRO A 312 -19.27 21.12 -19.13
C PRO A 312 -20.37 20.25 -19.76
N GLU A 313 -20.52 20.36 -21.08
CA GLU A 313 -21.52 19.60 -21.87
C GLU A 313 -21.32 18.09 -21.77
N VAL A 314 -20.08 17.59 -21.53
CA VAL A 314 -19.80 16.15 -21.46
C VAL A 314 -20.30 15.49 -20.17
N ARG A 315 -20.72 16.29 -19.18
CA ARG A 315 -21.30 15.78 -17.93
C ARG A 315 -22.71 15.20 -18.12
N ASP A 316 -23.43 15.66 -19.16
CA ASP A 316 -24.76 15.14 -19.51
C ASP A 316 -24.60 13.98 -20.51
N PRO A 317 -25.03 12.75 -20.15
CA PRO A 317 -24.90 11.59 -21.04
C PRO A 317 -25.58 11.78 -22.40
N LYS A 318 -26.60 12.62 -22.50
CA LYS A 318 -27.30 12.90 -23.78
C LYS A 318 -26.40 13.55 -24.81
N ASN A 319 -25.40 14.28 -24.38
CA ASN A 319 -24.45 14.95 -25.27
C ASN A 319 -23.28 14.04 -25.68
N VAL A 320 -23.11 12.90 -25.06
CA VAL A 320 -22.00 11.97 -25.31
C VAL A 320 -22.48 10.75 -26.06
N ALA A 321 -21.92 10.50 -27.23
CA ALA A 321 -22.18 9.28 -28.01
C ALA A 321 -21.30 8.13 -27.50
N SER A 322 -19.99 8.35 -27.30
CA SER A 322 -19.05 7.38 -26.76
C SER A 322 -17.88 8.05 -26.05
N LEU A 323 -17.25 7.34 -25.13
CA LEU A 323 -16.05 7.75 -24.43
C LEU A 323 -15.07 6.58 -24.39
N VAL A 324 -13.89 6.75 -24.98
CA VAL A 324 -12.86 5.70 -25.07
C VAL A 324 -11.60 6.17 -24.38
N LEU A 325 -11.11 5.36 -23.44
CA LEU A 325 -9.85 5.56 -22.75
C LEU A 325 -8.78 4.63 -23.32
N HIS A 326 -7.74 5.19 -23.91
CA HIS A 326 -6.57 4.47 -24.38
C HIS A 326 -5.57 4.40 -23.23
N THR A 327 -5.29 3.20 -22.75
CA THR A 327 -4.50 2.97 -21.53
C THR A 327 -3.48 1.84 -21.72
N SER A 328 -2.67 1.60 -20.70
CA SER A 328 -1.77 0.46 -20.66
C SER A 328 -2.53 -0.88 -20.62
N HIS A 329 -1.84 -1.96 -21.03
CA HIS A 329 -2.32 -3.33 -20.87
C HIS A 329 -2.84 -3.59 -19.44
N HIS A 330 -2.08 -3.17 -18.43
CA HIS A 330 -2.43 -3.40 -17.04
C HIS A 330 -3.71 -2.68 -16.64
N THR A 331 -3.84 -1.39 -16.93
CA THR A 331 -5.04 -0.60 -16.63
C THR A 331 -6.26 -1.18 -17.35
N HIS A 332 -6.13 -1.50 -18.65
CA HIS A 332 -7.23 -2.06 -19.45
C HIS A 332 -7.73 -3.38 -18.88
N ASN A 333 -6.84 -4.31 -18.53
CA ASN A 333 -7.19 -5.67 -18.13
C ASN A 333 -7.45 -5.85 -16.62
N VAL A 334 -7.10 -4.88 -15.77
CA VAL A 334 -7.32 -4.98 -14.31
C VAL A 334 -8.53 -4.17 -13.86
N ILE A 335 -8.59 -2.89 -14.23
CA ILE A 335 -9.65 -1.98 -13.79
C ILE A 335 -10.53 -1.46 -14.94
N GLY A 336 -10.17 -1.75 -16.18
CA GLY A 336 -10.87 -1.34 -17.39
C GLY A 336 -11.87 -2.37 -17.91
N SER A 337 -12.46 -2.07 -19.07
CA SER A 337 -13.41 -2.94 -19.74
C SER A 337 -12.80 -4.27 -20.24
N GLY A 338 -11.48 -4.32 -20.42
CA GLY A 338 -10.75 -5.54 -20.79
C GLY A 338 -10.64 -6.58 -19.67
N ALA A 339 -10.99 -6.21 -18.42
CA ALA A 339 -11.08 -7.17 -17.32
C ALA A 339 -12.13 -8.26 -17.55
N ASN A 340 -13.09 -8.02 -18.45
CA ASN A 340 -14.23 -8.90 -18.72
C ASN A 340 -15.01 -9.28 -17.45
N ASP A 341 -15.15 -8.31 -16.56
CA ASP A 341 -15.83 -8.44 -15.28
C ASP A 341 -17.08 -7.56 -15.28
N PRO A 342 -18.30 -8.17 -15.30
CA PRO A 342 -19.56 -7.41 -15.31
C PRO A 342 -19.73 -6.47 -14.12
N GLN A 343 -19.07 -6.75 -12.99
CA GLN A 343 -19.13 -5.89 -11.79
C GLN A 343 -18.53 -4.51 -12.02
N LYS A 344 -17.68 -4.31 -13.04
CA LYS A 344 -17.14 -3.02 -13.45
C LYS A 344 -18.23 -2.04 -13.92
N TYR A 345 -19.43 -2.54 -14.23
CA TYR A 345 -20.58 -1.77 -14.69
C TYR A 345 -21.83 -1.99 -13.81
N ASP A 346 -21.67 -2.55 -12.61
CA ASP A 346 -22.78 -2.85 -11.71
C ASP A 346 -22.97 -1.68 -10.69
N PRO A 347 -24.09 -0.93 -10.78
CA PRO A 347 -24.37 0.17 -9.85
C PRO A 347 -24.66 -0.29 -8.42
N THR A 348 -24.80 -1.58 -8.18
CA THR A 348 -24.98 -2.17 -6.85
C THR A 348 -23.70 -2.79 -6.29
N ALA A 349 -22.59 -2.70 -7.02
CA ALA A 349 -21.31 -3.26 -6.61
C ALA A 349 -20.80 -2.61 -5.31
N SER A 350 -19.98 -3.36 -4.57
CA SER A 350 -19.35 -2.88 -3.35
C SER A 350 -18.38 -1.71 -3.64
N ARG A 351 -18.10 -0.91 -2.61
CA ARG A 351 -17.08 0.14 -2.71
C ARG A 351 -15.74 -0.41 -3.21
N GLU A 352 -15.35 -1.57 -2.69
CA GLU A 352 -14.09 -2.25 -3.03
C GLU A 352 -14.04 -2.68 -4.50
N THR A 353 -15.18 -2.93 -5.12
CA THR A 353 -15.30 -3.20 -6.55
C THR A 353 -15.31 -1.91 -7.36
N LEU A 354 -16.03 -0.90 -6.92
CA LEU A 354 -16.12 0.41 -7.61
C LEU A 354 -14.79 1.14 -7.66
N ASP A 355 -13.95 1.04 -6.61
CA ASP A 355 -12.61 1.66 -6.60
C ASP A 355 -11.62 1.00 -7.58
N HIS A 356 -12.01 -0.10 -8.20
CA HIS A 356 -11.31 -0.86 -9.25
C HIS A 356 -12.08 -0.85 -10.59
N SER A 357 -12.99 0.11 -10.79
CA SER A 357 -13.72 0.29 -12.05
C SER A 357 -13.40 1.64 -12.67
N ILE A 358 -12.46 1.68 -13.62
CA ILE A 358 -12.13 2.94 -14.29
C ILE A 358 -13.31 3.54 -15.06
N PRO A 359 -14.22 2.77 -15.70
CA PRO A 359 -15.43 3.34 -16.29
C PRO A 359 -16.29 4.11 -15.29
N TYR A 360 -16.49 3.57 -14.09
CA TYR A 360 -17.20 4.25 -13.00
C TYR A 360 -16.44 5.48 -12.50
N ILE A 361 -15.17 5.31 -12.15
CA ILE A 361 -14.33 6.36 -11.56
C ILE A 361 -14.26 7.57 -12.51
N PHE A 362 -13.98 7.33 -13.78
CA PHE A 362 -13.89 8.41 -14.78
C PHE A 362 -15.21 9.13 -14.92
N THR A 363 -16.33 8.41 -14.99
CA THR A 363 -17.67 8.99 -15.11
C THR A 363 -17.99 9.91 -13.94
N VAL A 364 -17.79 9.47 -12.71
CA VAL A 364 -18.13 10.23 -11.51
C VAL A 364 -17.23 11.46 -11.38
N ALA A 365 -15.92 11.30 -11.60
CA ALA A 365 -14.97 12.41 -11.57
C ALA A 365 -15.29 13.47 -12.65
N LEU A 366 -15.70 13.04 -13.83
CA LEU A 366 -16.13 13.91 -14.93
C LEU A 366 -17.39 14.70 -14.57
N GLN A 367 -18.41 14.03 -14.00
CA GLN A 367 -19.69 14.66 -13.66
C GLN A 367 -19.56 15.61 -12.48
N ASP A 368 -18.85 15.20 -11.41
CA ASP A 368 -18.79 15.96 -10.17
C ASP A 368 -17.69 17.03 -10.16
N GLY A 369 -16.64 16.87 -10.99
CA GLY A 369 -15.45 17.73 -10.98
C GLY A 369 -14.60 17.57 -9.72
N THR A 370 -14.89 16.56 -8.90
CA THR A 370 -14.20 16.22 -7.65
C THR A 370 -14.24 14.71 -7.42
N TRP A 371 -13.42 14.24 -6.47
CA TRP A 371 -13.45 12.86 -6.02
C TRP A 371 -13.37 12.81 -4.50
N ASP A 372 -14.31 12.13 -3.88
CA ASP A 372 -14.42 12.02 -2.42
C ASP A 372 -14.43 10.55 -2.00
N HIS A 373 -13.74 10.22 -0.90
CA HIS A 373 -13.57 8.84 -0.42
C HIS A 373 -14.85 8.17 0.09
N ASP A 374 -15.89 8.94 0.39
CA ASP A 374 -17.20 8.48 0.83
C ASP A 374 -18.30 8.82 -0.19
N LEU A 375 -18.46 10.12 -0.50
CA LEU A 375 -19.56 10.61 -1.33
C LEU A 375 -19.54 10.00 -2.74
N SER A 376 -18.36 9.86 -3.34
CA SER A 376 -18.21 9.30 -4.70
C SER A 376 -18.56 7.80 -4.77
N TYR A 377 -18.62 7.10 -3.64
CA TYR A 377 -18.89 5.67 -3.58
C TYR A 377 -20.27 5.30 -3.01
N ARG A 378 -21.07 6.28 -2.63
CA ARG A 378 -22.39 5.99 -2.06
C ARG A 378 -23.32 5.32 -3.08
N PRO A 379 -24.15 4.34 -2.65
CA PRO A 379 -25.11 3.67 -3.52
C PRO A 379 -26.01 4.65 -4.30
N GLU A 380 -26.43 5.74 -3.66
CA GLU A 380 -27.24 6.78 -4.27
C GLU A 380 -26.50 7.51 -5.40
N ARG A 381 -25.16 7.64 -5.24
CA ARG A 381 -24.32 8.26 -6.27
C ARG A 381 -24.08 7.31 -7.43
N ALA A 382 -23.76 6.06 -7.15
CA ALA A 382 -23.54 5.02 -8.18
C ALA A 382 -24.82 4.72 -8.96
N GLY A 383 -25.96 4.71 -8.28
CA GLY A 383 -27.29 4.39 -8.86
C GLY A 383 -27.97 5.57 -9.60
N ARG A 384 -27.36 6.75 -9.69
CA ARG A 384 -27.96 7.87 -10.44
C ARG A 384 -28.18 7.50 -11.91
N PRO A 385 -29.38 7.70 -12.48
CA PRO A 385 -29.67 7.32 -13.86
C PRO A 385 -28.72 7.92 -14.89
N ASP A 386 -28.38 9.19 -14.74
CA ASP A 386 -27.47 9.91 -15.64
C ASP A 386 -26.01 9.38 -15.51
N THR A 387 -25.62 8.92 -14.32
CA THR A 387 -24.32 8.29 -14.10
C THR A 387 -24.28 6.91 -14.75
N VAL A 388 -25.28 6.09 -14.52
CA VAL A 388 -25.38 4.75 -15.13
C VAL A 388 -25.39 4.85 -16.67
N GLU A 389 -26.12 5.82 -17.23
CA GLU A 389 -26.15 6.03 -18.67
C GLU A 389 -24.77 6.42 -19.23
N LEU A 390 -24.08 7.37 -18.61
CA LEU A 390 -22.74 7.81 -19.06
C LEU A 390 -21.70 6.71 -18.84
N TRP A 391 -21.73 6.06 -17.68
CA TRP A 391 -20.84 4.96 -17.32
C TRP A 391 -20.83 3.83 -18.35
N ASN A 392 -22.03 3.46 -18.86
CA ASN A 392 -22.14 2.44 -19.91
C ASN A 392 -21.62 2.87 -21.28
N LYS A 393 -21.30 4.16 -21.48
CA LYS A 393 -20.67 4.69 -22.71
C LYS A 393 -19.15 4.74 -22.62
N VAL A 394 -18.59 4.47 -21.44
CA VAL A 394 -17.13 4.48 -21.18
C VAL A 394 -16.57 3.08 -21.44
N THR A 395 -15.59 3.00 -22.31
CA THR A 395 -14.81 1.80 -22.57
C THR A 395 -13.31 2.09 -22.50
N THR A 396 -12.51 1.06 -22.32
CA THR A 396 -11.04 1.19 -22.37
C THR A 396 -10.51 0.38 -23.55
N ILE A 397 -9.36 0.80 -24.07
CA ILE A 397 -8.61 0.07 -25.11
C ILE A 397 -7.15 -0.01 -24.65
N GLU A 398 -6.54 -1.18 -24.80
CA GLU A 398 -5.09 -1.31 -24.67
C GLU A 398 -4.40 -0.57 -25.82
N ASP A 399 -3.52 0.35 -25.49
CA ASP A 399 -2.68 1.08 -26.43
C ASP A 399 -1.21 0.72 -26.18
N PRO A 400 -0.50 0.15 -27.17
CA PRO A 400 0.91 -0.26 -27.02
C PRO A 400 1.83 0.85 -26.54
N VAL A 401 1.57 2.11 -26.89
CA VAL A 401 2.38 3.27 -26.45
C VAL A 401 2.28 3.43 -24.94
N TRP A 402 1.05 3.35 -24.40
CA TRP A 402 0.81 3.46 -22.97
C TRP A 402 1.34 2.24 -22.21
N THR A 403 1.27 1.04 -22.80
CA THR A 403 1.86 -0.18 -22.23
C THR A 403 3.39 -0.06 -22.16
N GLN A 404 4.05 0.43 -23.22
CA GLN A 404 5.49 0.68 -23.22
C GLN A 404 5.89 1.70 -22.16
N ARG A 405 5.17 2.81 -22.06
CA ARG A 405 5.41 3.85 -21.05
C ARG A 405 5.23 3.33 -19.62
N TYR A 406 4.22 2.50 -19.37
CA TYR A 406 3.99 1.88 -18.06
C TYR A 406 5.21 1.08 -17.58
N HIS A 407 5.87 0.37 -18.49
CA HIS A 407 7.03 -0.47 -18.19
C HIS A 407 8.39 0.23 -18.39
N SER A 408 8.40 1.49 -18.79
CA SER A 408 9.66 2.24 -18.98
C SER A 408 10.47 2.28 -17.69
N LEU A 409 11.78 2.09 -17.80
CA LEU A 409 12.72 2.29 -16.70
C LEU A 409 13.18 3.74 -16.57
N ASP A 410 12.91 4.57 -17.59
CA ASP A 410 13.15 6.01 -17.55
C ASP A 410 11.96 6.69 -16.83
N PRO A 411 12.16 7.31 -15.65
CA PRO A 411 11.11 8.00 -14.93
C PRO A 411 10.41 9.11 -15.76
N ALA A 412 11.15 9.75 -16.69
CA ALA A 412 10.59 10.80 -17.54
C ALA A 412 9.63 10.26 -18.62
N GLU A 413 9.81 9.01 -19.04
CA GLU A 413 8.92 8.36 -20.00
C GLU A 413 7.78 7.60 -19.32
N LYS A 414 7.98 7.18 -18.08
CA LYS A 414 7.02 6.35 -17.33
C LYS A 414 5.67 7.07 -17.19
N ALA A 415 4.59 6.35 -17.46
CA ALA A 415 3.24 6.90 -17.40
C ALA A 415 2.24 5.86 -16.91
N PHE A 416 1.29 6.31 -16.08
CA PHE A 416 0.20 5.51 -15.53
C PHE A 416 -1.18 6.03 -15.92
N GLY A 417 -1.24 7.09 -16.73
CA GLY A 417 -2.46 7.69 -17.23
C GLY A 417 -2.95 7.10 -18.55
N GLY A 418 -3.41 7.97 -19.40
CA GLY A 418 -3.97 7.57 -20.69
C GLY A 418 -4.42 8.76 -21.53
N ARG A 419 -4.95 8.44 -22.70
CA ARG A 419 -5.58 9.38 -23.64
C ARG A 419 -7.06 9.08 -23.71
N VAL A 420 -7.90 10.12 -23.66
CA VAL A 420 -9.34 10.00 -23.81
C VAL A 420 -9.78 10.55 -25.17
N GLU A 421 -10.73 9.87 -25.79
CA GLU A 421 -11.48 10.34 -26.94
C GLU A 421 -12.96 10.35 -26.60
N ILE A 422 -13.59 11.52 -26.64
CA ILE A 422 -15.04 11.68 -26.43
C ILE A 422 -15.65 12.08 -27.77
N GLU A 423 -16.59 11.27 -28.24
CA GLU A 423 -17.44 11.61 -29.37
C GLU A 423 -18.75 12.18 -28.83
N LEU A 424 -19.07 13.40 -29.23
CA LEU A 424 -20.31 14.06 -28.87
C LEU A 424 -21.45 13.64 -29.80
N SER A 425 -22.70 13.73 -29.33
CA SER A 425 -23.89 13.40 -30.10
C SER A 425 -24.09 14.29 -31.34
N ASP A 426 -23.43 15.45 -31.39
CA ASP A 426 -23.43 16.37 -32.55
C ASP A 426 -22.28 16.10 -33.54
N GLY A 427 -21.46 15.07 -33.29
CA GLY A 427 -20.33 14.66 -34.12
C GLY A 427 -19.00 15.36 -33.82
N ARG A 428 -18.95 16.31 -32.91
CA ARG A 428 -17.66 16.84 -32.41
C ARG A 428 -16.89 15.83 -31.64
N ARG A 429 -15.55 15.93 -31.66
CA ARG A 429 -14.65 15.06 -30.89
C ARG A 429 -13.78 15.90 -29.97
N ILE A 430 -13.61 15.43 -28.75
CA ILE A 430 -12.72 16.00 -27.76
C ILE A 430 -11.64 14.93 -27.48
N VAL A 431 -10.38 15.34 -27.53
CA VAL A 431 -9.22 14.45 -27.26
C VAL A 431 -8.32 15.17 -26.28
N ASP A 432 -7.94 14.47 -25.21
CA ASP A 432 -6.98 14.97 -24.23
C ASP A 432 -6.22 13.78 -23.61
N GLU A 433 -5.08 14.05 -22.97
CA GLU A 433 -4.25 13.03 -22.36
C GLU A 433 -3.54 13.51 -21.10
N ILE A 434 -3.15 12.57 -20.26
CA ILE A 434 -2.36 12.80 -19.05
C ILE A 434 -1.39 11.64 -18.85
N ALA A 435 -0.13 11.93 -18.55
CA ALA A 435 0.89 10.90 -18.35
C ALA A 435 0.88 10.36 -16.92
N VAL A 436 0.89 11.23 -15.93
CA VAL A 436 0.95 10.92 -14.50
C VAL A 436 -0.05 11.79 -13.75
N ALA A 437 -0.45 11.36 -12.55
CA ALA A 437 -1.32 12.14 -11.67
C ALA A 437 -0.69 13.48 -11.28
N ASP A 438 -1.50 14.47 -10.98
CA ASP A 438 -1.03 15.81 -10.58
C ASP A 438 -0.12 15.72 -9.33
N ALA A 439 -0.47 14.87 -8.37
CA ALA A 439 0.30 14.63 -7.14
C ALA A 439 1.60 13.82 -7.31
N HIS A 440 1.83 13.24 -8.50
CA HIS A 440 3.04 12.49 -8.79
C HIS A 440 4.29 13.41 -8.77
N PRO A 441 5.50 12.91 -8.40
CA PRO A 441 6.73 13.73 -8.42
C PRO A 441 6.99 14.47 -9.73
N LEU A 442 6.52 13.95 -10.86
CA LEU A 442 6.59 14.59 -12.19
C LEU A 442 5.25 15.15 -12.66
N GLY A 443 4.26 15.28 -11.78
CA GLY A 443 2.93 15.81 -12.06
C GLY A 443 2.87 17.34 -11.99
N ALA A 444 1.68 17.88 -12.20
CA ALA A 444 1.45 19.33 -12.20
C ALA A 444 1.53 19.97 -10.80
N GLY A 445 1.26 19.20 -9.74
CA GLY A 445 1.30 19.61 -8.33
C GLY A 445 1.87 18.55 -7.43
N PRO A 446 3.20 18.23 -7.52
CA PRO A 446 3.82 17.20 -6.70
C PRO A 446 3.58 17.42 -5.22
N PHE A 447 3.20 16.36 -4.47
CA PHE A 447 2.94 16.48 -3.05
C PHE A 447 4.22 16.83 -2.27
N ALA A 448 4.10 17.91 -1.48
CA ALA A 448 5.06 18.32 -0.47
C ALA A 448 4.48 18.12 0.94
N ARG A 449 5.25 18.40 1.99
CA ARG A 449 4.83 18.29 3.40
C ARG A 449 3.47 18.94 3.66
N ALA A 450 3.25 20.12 3.12
CA ALA A 450 2.00 20.86 3.31
C ALA A 450 0.77 20.09 2.76
N ASP A 451 0.93 19.36 1.66
CA ASP A 451 -0.14 18.59 1.05
C ASP A 451 -0.50 17.36 1.90
N TYR A 452 0.50 16.67 2.45
CA TYR A 452 0.27 15.56 3.39
C TYR A 452 -0.42 16.04 4.68
N VAL A 453 0.01 17.16 5.23
CA VAL A 453 -0.63 17.80 6.39
C VAL A 453 -2.07 18.22 6.03
N GLY A 454 -2.26 18.82 4.87
CA GLY A 454 -3.58 19.19 4.34
C GLY A 454 -4.51 17.98 4.19
N LYS A 455 -4.02 16.89 3.63
CA LYS A 455 -4.75 15.62 3.51
C LYS A 455 -5.14 15.05 4.88
N PHE A 456 -4.22 15.05 5.84
CA PHE A 456 -4.50 14.60 7.21
C PHE A 456 -5.61 15.45 7.85
N ARG A 457 -5.52 16.79 7.77
CA ARG A 457 -6.54 17.70 8.31
C ARG A 457 -7.91 17.46 7.67
N MET A 458 -7.94 17.38 6.33
CA MET A 458 -9.18 17.14 5.57
C MET A 458 -9.85 15.81 5.98
N LEU A 459 -9.08 14.72 6.07
CA LEU A 459 -9.60 13.39 6.39
C LEU A 459 -9.93 13.22 7.88
N SER A 460 -9.41 14.09 8.73
CA SER A 460 -9.66 14.09 10.17
C SER A 460 -10.82 14.99 10.59
N GLU A 461 -11.27 15.88 9.70
CA GLU A 461 -12.37 16.80 9.98
C GLU A 461 -13.66 16.05 10.30
N GLY A 462 -14.28 16.37 11.43
CA GLY A 462 -15.49 15.68 11.90
C GLY A 462 -15.28 14.26 12.44
N VAL A 463 -14.03 13.79 12.48
CA VAL A 463 -13.64 12.48 13.06
C VAL A 463 -12.86 12.67 14.34
N LEU A 464 -11.89 13.59 14.34
CA LEU A 464 -11.04 13.89 15.50
C LEU A 464 -11.38 15.27 16.10
N ASP A 465 -11.10 15.40 17.39
CA ASP A 465 -11.05 16.72 18.02
C ASP A 465 -9.91 17.57 17.40
N PRO A 466 -10.11 18.87 17.14
CA PRO A 466 -9.07 19.74 16.60
C PRO A 466 -7.76 19.74 17.41
N ALA A 467 -7.80 19.60 18.72
CA ALA A 467 -6.61 19.53 19.56
C ALA A 467 -5.83 18.22 19.31
N GLU A 468 -6.52 17.11 19.03
CA GLU A 468 -5.90 15.84 18.70
C GLU A 468 -5.23 15.87 17.33
N ILE A 469 -5.81 16.55 16.34
CA ILE A 469 -5.21 16.80 15.04
C ILE A 469 -3.86 17.51 15.21
N GLU A 470 -3.84 18.61 15.96
CA GLU A 470 -2.61 19.38 16.19
C GLU A 470 -1.57 18.60 17.00
N ARG A 471 -2.01 17.86 18.02
CA ARG A 471 -1.11 17.01 18.82
C ARG A 471 -0.41 15.96 17.95
N PHE A 472 -1.15 15.25 17.11
CA PHE A 472 -0.57 14.24 16.23
C PHE A 472 0.41 14.84 15.23
N LEU A 473 0.03 15.93 14.55
CA LEU A 473 0.89 16.59 13.57
C LEU A 473 2.19 17.10 14.20
N ALA A 474 2.10 17.71 15.39
CA ALA A 474 3.27 18.17 16.12
C ALA A 474 4.24 17.04 16.47
N LEU A 475 3.74 15.85 16.81
CA LEU A 475 4.59 14.68 17.03
C LEU A 475 5.17 14.16 15.71
N ALA A 476 4.35 13.98 14.70
CA ALA A 476 4.77 13.41 13.43
C ALA A 476 5.86 14.25 12.73
N GLU A 477 5.75 15.58 12.77
CA GLU A 477 6.74 16.50 12.20
C GLU A 477 8.09 16.46 12.93
N ARG A 478 8.09 16.10 14.22
CA ARG A 478 9.29 15.92 15.04
C ARG A 478 9.78 14.48 15.13
N LEU A 479 9.31 13.60 14.26
CA LEU A 479 9.57 12.16 14.34
C LEU A 479 11.04 11.78 14.61
N PRO A 480 12.06 12.38 13.96
CA PRO A 480 13.46 12.04 14.24
C PRO A 480 13.91 12.28 15.69
N GLU A 481 13.26 13.23 16.37
CA GLU A 481 13.61 13.69 17.71
C GLU A 481 12.83 12.98 18.82
N LEU A 482 11.80 12.18 18.45
CA LEU A 482 10.93 11.57 19.44
C LEU A 482 11.66 10.55 20.31
N SER A 483 11.50 10.72 21.62
CA SER A 483 11.87 9.72 22.61
C SER A 483 10.94 8.49 22.50
N ALA A 484 11.33 7.40 23.15
CA ALA A 484 10.51 6.20 23.24
C ALA A 484 9.12 6.46 23.87
N GLU A 485 9.05 7.37 24.84
CA GLU A 485 7.80 7.74 25.50
C GLU A 485 6.89 8.52 24.54
N GLU A 486 7.44 9.54 23.87
CA GLU A 486 6.71 10.36 22.90
C GLU A 486 6.22 9.54 21.70
N LEU A 487 7.02 8.56 21.24
CA LEU A 487 6.64 7.65 20.16
C LEU A 487 5.38 6.86 20.50
N GLY A 488 5.13 6.58 21.76
CA GLY A 488 3.89 5.98 22.25
C GLY A 488 2.62 6.77 21.95
N GLY A 489 2.75 8.05 21.59
CA GLY A 489 1.64 8.93 21.20
C GLY A 489 1.42 9.04 19.68
N LEU A 490 2.15 8.30 18.85
CA LEU A 490 2.09 8.42 17.38
C LEU A 490 0.94 7.63 16.75
N THR A 491 -0.22 7.68 17.38
CA THR A 491 -1.55 7.34 16.85
C THR A 491 -2.54 8.40 17.35
N VAL A 492 -3.81 8.23 17.06
CA VAL A 492 -4.84 9.19 17.44
C VAL A 492 -5.96 8.52 18.26
N ILE A 493 -6.65 9.32 19.06
CA ILE A 493 -7.84 8.91 19.80
C ILE A 493 -9.04 9.64 19.20
N ALA A 494 -10.12 8.91 18.91
CA ALA A 494 -11.36 9.43 18.37
C ALA A 494 -12.53 9.09 19.30
N GLU A 495 -13.50 10.00 19.39
CA GLU A 495 -14.73 9.77 20.14
C GLU A 495 -15.86 9.26 19.23
N GLY A 496 -16.86 8.62 19.85
CA GLY A 496 -18.08 8.21 19.14
C GLY A 496 -17.87 7.16 18.05
N LEU A 497 -16.83 6.35 18.14
CA LEU A 497 -16.60 5.25 17.21
C LEU A 497 -17.62 4.13 17.43
N PRO A 498 -18.01 3.40 16.35
CA PRO A 498 -18.87 2.24 16.48
C PRO A 498 -18.29 1.19 17.43
N VAL A 499 -19.17 0.57 18.22
CA VAL A 499 -18.77 -0.54 19.09
C VAL A 499 -18.44 -1.75 18.24
N PRO A 500 -17.29 -2.42 18.46
CA PRO A 500 -16.94 -3.62 17.72
C PRO A 500 -17.95 -4.75 17.93
N PRO A 501 -18.24 -5.55 16.88
CA PRO A 501 -19.03 -6.76 17.04
C PRO A 501 -18.27 -7.74 17.93
N LYS A 502 -19.01 -8.49 18.77
CA LYS A 502 -18.41 -9.54 19.59
C LYS A 502 -17.90 -10.69 18.71
N GLY A 503 -16.67 -11.12 18.99
CA GLY A 503 -16.04 -12.28 18.37
C GLY A 503 -16.10 -13.52 19.24
N LEU A 504 -15.04 -14.32 19.15
CA LEU A 504 -14.87 -15.53 19.94
C LEU A 504 -14.36 -15.24 21.37
N PHE A 505 -13.64 -14.13 21.54
CA PHE A 505 -13.01 -13.71 22.79
C PHE A 505 -13.74 -12.54 23.44
#